data_be06a7a460034d3d30869270617073a8
#
_entry.id   be06a7a460034d3d30869270617073a8
#
_cell.length_a   1.000
_cell.length_b   1.000
_cell.length_c   1.000
_cell.angle_alpha   90.00
_cell.angle_beta   90.00
_cell.angle_gamma   90.00
#
_symmetry.space_group_name_H-M   'P 1'
#
loop_
_entity.id
_entity.type
_entity.pdbx_description
1 polymer ?
#
loop_
_entity_poly.entity_id
_entity_poly.type
_entity_poly.pdbx_seq_one_letter_code
_entity_poly.pdbx_strand_id
1 'polypeptide(L)'
;MNERLRTAALAFAALAAFIALFQSGLRPPGRDGLSRPVSVDSEADGLAALATWLERDGRNVVSFRESYERLATQAPARSGNLLIIALPARERVPTAELPLLETWLQQGNTLLVLAALADAPEWASERGATFDLSALTGLDFRRARAGAPAAAAAAGVARNVPQRGPPLLRPAVHTARTTRPHPLLAGVTTLQARSEYARPRWTLQLPFDAAVLELARDADDARGVLWARRAGAGHIIVAGYGSLLSNRLLGEADNARLLANVVAQRVAADGVVLFDDGRHGLSPFYDPAQFYADPRLHATLLILFGIWLAWVFGATRLRPAAVVPRPDAEQLLRGTADFLARVVTPREAAERMLDA
;
A
#
# COMPACT_ATOMS: atom_id res chain seq x y z
N MET A 1 10.72 -6.04 -48.70
CA MET A 1 10.80 -6.56 -47.31
C MET A 1 9.75 -7.65 -47.18
N ASN A 2 10.17 -8.91 -47.02
CA ASN A 2 9.27 -10.07 -47.04
C ASN A 2 8.19 -9.95 -45.97
N GLU A 3 6.91 -10.28 -46.26
CA GLU A 3 5.80 -10.26 -45.31
C GLU A 3 6.12 -11.00 -44.00
N ARG A 4 6.88 -12.10 -44.12
CA ARG A 4 7.38 -12.86 -42.97
C ARG A 4 8.25 -12.04 -42.02
N LEU A 5 9.10 -11.16 -42.58
CA LEU A 5 9.95 -10.28 -41.77
C LEU A 5 9.15 -9.18 -41.07
N ARG A 6 8.10 -8.67 -41.70
CA ARG A 6 7.18 -7.70 -41.14
C ARG A 6 6.38 -8.31 -39.95
N THR A 7 5.87 -9.54 -40.15
CA THR A 7 5.11 -10.25 -39.12
C THR A 7 5.99 -10.60 -37.91
N ALA A 8 7.23 -11.07 -38.19
CA ALA A 8 8.19 -11.34 -37.12
C ALA A 8 8.58 -10.07 -36.34
N ALA A 9 8.80 -8.96 -37.03
CA ALA A 9 9.13 -7.67 -36.43
C ALA A 9 7.97 -7.13 -35.59
N LEU A 10 6.73 -7.26 -36.05
CA LEU A 10 5.54 -6.88 -35.29
C LEU A 10 5.33 -7.76 -34.05
N ALA A 11 5.57 -9.07 -34.17
CA ALA A 11 5.49 -9.98 -33.03
C ALA A 11 6.57 -9.66 -31.98
N PHE A 12 7.79 -9.35 -32.41
CA PHE A 12 8.86 -8.94 -31.51
C PHE A 12 8.61 -7.58 -30.86
N ALA A 13 8.07 -6.62 -31.61
CA ALA A 13 7.68 -5.31 -31.06
C ALA A 13 6.54 -5.44 -30.03
N ALA A 14 5.54 -6.29 -30.30
CA ALA A 14 4.47 -6.58 -29.34
C ALA A 14 4.99 -7.26 -28.07
N LEU A 15 5.94 -8.20 -28.22
CA LEU A 15 6.61 -8.83 -27.08
C LEU A 15 7.42 -7.82 -26.25
N ALA A 16 8.20 -6.98 -26.92
CA ALA A 16 8.98 -5.94 -26.23
C ALA A 16 8.07 -4.94 -25.51
N ALA A 17 6.97 -4.53 -26.15
CA ALA A 17 5.95 -3.67 -25.52
C ALA A 17 5.27 -4.37 -24.34
N PHE A 18 4.93 -5.64 -24.45
CA PHE A 18 4.37 -6.44 -23.36
C PHE A 18 5.35 -6.54 -22.18
N ILE A 19 6.62 -6.86 -22.44
CA ILE A 19 7.66 -6.92 -21.40
C ILE A 19 7.86 -5.54 -20.75
N ALA A 20 7.88 -4.47 -21.54
CA ALA A 20 8.00 -3.10 -21.01
C ALA A 20 6.79 -2.69 -20.17
N LEU A 21 5.56 -2.99 -20.62
CA LEU A 21 4.33 -2.79 -19.86
C LEU A 21 4.29 -3.65 -18.59
N PHE A 22 4.72 -4.90 -18.69
CA PHE A 22 4.80 -5.81 -17.57
C PHE A 22 5.82 -5.33 -16.53
N GLN A 23 7.01 -4.91 -16.96
CA GLN A 23 8.02 -4.34 -16.06
C GLN A 23 7.62 -2.98 -15.49
N SER A 24 6.91 -2.15 -16.25
CA SER A 24 6.36 -0.88 -15.73
C SER A 24 5.17 -1.12 -14.78
N GLY A 25 4.37 -2.17 -15.00
CA GLY A 25 3.30 -2.61 -14.12
C GLY A 25 3.79 -3.32 -12.84
N LEU A 26 5.03 -3.85 -12.85
CA LEU A 26 5.70 -4.39 -11.66
C LEU A 26 6.19 -3.28 -10.71
N ARG A 27 6.27 -2.04 -11.18
CA ARG A 27 6.26 -0.91 -10.26
C ARG A 27 4.85 -0.82 -9.71
N PRO A 28 4.65 -0.96 -8.38
CA PRO A 28 3.33 -0.75 -7.80
C PRO A 28 2.78 0.55 -8.39
N PRO A 29 1.53 0.56 -8.89
CA PRO A 29 0.94 1.72 -9.51
C PRO A 29 1.26 2.89 -8.61
N GLY A 30 1.89 3.93 -9.18
CA GLY A 30 2.35 5.07 -8.42
C GLY A 30 1.20 5.47 -7.54
N ARG A 31 1.29 5.04 -6.29
CA ARG A 31 0.34 5.43 -5.25
C ARG A 31 0.30 6.92 -5.37
N ASP A 32 -0.79 7.54 -5.06
CA ASP A 32 -1.00 9.01 -5.07
C ASP A 32 0.13 9.82 -4.40
N GLY A 33 1.38 9.44 -4.58
CA GLY A 33 2.64 10.03 -4.15
C GLY A 33 2.85 10.09 -2.63
N LEU A 34 1.87 9.70 -1.83
CA LEU A 34 1.95 9.78 -0.37
C LEU A 34 2.32 8.41 0.23
N SER A 35 3.46 8.36 0.91
CA SER A 35 3.84 7.25 1.77
C SER A 35 2.82 7.07 2.89
N ARG A 36 2.49 5.82 3.23
CA ARG A 36 1.49 5.47 4.26
C ARG A 36 2.13 4.68 5.38
N PRO A 37 1.67 4.87 6.62
CA PRO A 37 2.20 4.16 7.78
C PRO A 37 1.65 2.72 7.85
N VAL A 38 1.95 1.92 6.84
CA VAL A 38 1.55 0.50 6.74
C VAL A 38 2.77 -0.41 6.67
N SER A 39 2.61 -1.66 7.13
CA SER A 39 3.70 -2.64 7.26
C SER A 39 4.35 -3.04 5.93
N VAL A 40 3.68 -2.85 4.81
CA VAL A 40 4.17 -3.21 3.46
C VAL A 40 4.72 -2.02 2.68
N ASP A 41 4.67 -0.81 3.23
CA ASP A 41 5.16 0.39 2.55
C ASP A 41 6.64 0.62 2.86
N SER A 42 7.48 0.51 1.83
CA SER A 42 8.94 0.75 1.91
C SER A 42 9.35 2.21 1.77
N GLU A 43 8.41 3.10 1.47
CA GLU A 43 8.67 4.54 1.39
C GLU A 43 9.00 5.13 2.77
N ALA A 44 9.42 6.39 2.80
CA ALA A 44 10.01 7.02 3.98
C ALA A 44 9.11 6.99 5.23
N ASP A 45 7.81 7.18 5.07
CA ASP A 45 6.84 7.21 6.17
C ASP A 45 6.11 5.87 6.39
N GLY A 46 6.46 4.81 5.59
CA GLY A 46 5.97 3.45 5.76
C GLY A 46 6.55 2.76 7.00
N LEU A 47 6.07 1.55 7.29
CA LEU A 47 6.49 0.73 8.42
C LEU A 47 7.14 -0.60 7.99
N ALA A 48 7.50 -0.76 6.71
CA ALA A 48 8.05 -2.02 6.21
C ALA A 48 9.42 -2.38 6.84
N ALA A 49 10.26 -1.40 7.14
CA ALA A 49 11.51 -1.64 7.84
C ALA A 49 11.26 -2.21 9.24
N LEU A 50 10.23 -1.69 9.94
CA LEU A 50 9.83 -2.17 11.25
C LEU A 50 9.30 -3.62 11.18
N ALA A 51 8.39 -3.91 10.25
CA ALA A 51 7.84 -5.25 10.05
C ALA A 51 8.97 -6.25 9.74
N THR A 52 9.85 -5.92 8.77
CA THR A 52 10.98 -6.76 8.39
C THR A 52 11.97 -6.98 9.55
N TRP A 53 12.21 -5.95 10.37
CA TRP A 53 13.08 -6.09 11.54
C TRP A 53 12.49 -7.07 12.56
N LEU A 54 11.18 -6.95 12.86
CA LEU A 54 10.50 -7.87 13.78
C LEU A 54 10.48 -9.32 13.27
N GLU A 55 10.25 -9.52 11.97
CA GLU A 55 10.32 -10.84 11.34
C GLU A 55 11.73 -11.46 11.47
N ARG A 56 12.78 -10.66 11.23
CA ARG A 56 14.17 -11.10 11.40
C ARG A 56 14.54 -11.39 12.86
N ASP A 57 13.90 -10.72 13.82
CA ASP A 57 14.01 -11.01 15.26
C ASP A 57 13.20 -12.25 15.67
N GLY A 58 12.59 -12.96 14.70
CA GLY A 58 11.84 -14.19 14.92
C GLY A 58 10.42 -13.98 15.46
N ARG A 59 9.87 -12.76 15.35
CA ARG A 59 8.51 -12.47 15.75
C ARG A 59 7.54 -12.81 14.62
N ASN A 60 6.36 -13.30 15.00
CA ASN A 60 5.27 -13.47 14.05
C ASN A 60 4.64 -12.10 13.78
N VAL A 61 4.71 -11.65 12.51
CA VAL A 61 4.22 -10.35 12.08
C VAL A 61 3.06 -10.54 11.10
N VAL A 62 1.99 -9.80 11.28
CA VAL A 62 0.78 -9.88 10.46
C VAL A 62 0.34 -8.49 10.01
N SER A 63 0.21 -8.30 8.69
CA SER A 63 -0.50 -7.17 8.11
C SER A 63 -2.00 -7.38 8.29
N PHE A 64 -2.57 -6.78 9.34
CA PHE A 64 -3.97 -6.93 9.69
C PHE A 64 -4.84 -6.02 8.82
N ARG A 65 -5.76 -6.61 8.06
CA ARG A 65 -6.58 -5.92 7.05
C ARG A 65 -8.07 -6.18 7.20
N GLU A 66 -8.45 -6.87 8.25
CA GLU A 66 -9.81 -7.31 8.51
C GLU A 66 -10.46 -6.49 9.64
N SER A 67 -11.73 -6.79 9.92
CA SER A 67 -12.45 -6.28 11.09
C SER A 67 -11.84 -6.81 12.38
N TYR A 68 -11.95 -6.05 13.49
CA TYR A 68 -11.47 -6.47 14.81
C TYR A 68 -12.16 -7.72 15.36
N GLU A 69 -13.25 -8.17 14.75
CA GLU A 69 -13.82 -9.51 15.01
C GLU A 69 -12.82 -10.63 14.75
N ARG A 70 -11.88 -10.39 13.83
CA ARG A 70 -10.85 -11.37 13.44
C ARG A 70 -9.58 -11.32 14.29
N LEU A 71 -9.44 -10.39 15.23
CA LEU A 71 -8.24 -10.29 16.07
C LEU A 71 -7.93 -11.61 16.78
N ALA A 72 -8.94 -12.28 17.33
CA ALA A 72 -8.75 -13.55 18.02
C ALA A 72 -8.35 -14.71 17.10
N THR A 73 -8.69 -14.65 15.81
CA THR A 73 -8.32 -15.68 14.82
C THR A 73 -6.96 -15.44 14.21
N GLN A 74 -6.58 -14.19 14.03
CA GLN A 74 -5.27 -13.78 13.50
C GLN A 74 -4.16 -13.87 14.56
N ALA A 75 -4.52 -13.80 15.84
CA ALA A 75 -3.62 -13.93 16.97
C ALA A 75 -3.98 -15.20 17.77
N PRO A 76 -3.36 -16.36 17.51
CA PRO A 76 -3.70 -17.62 18.16
C PRO A 76 -3.46 -17.61 19.67
N ALA A 77 -2.49 -16.83 20.15
CA ALA A 77 -2.30 -16.60 21.58
C ALA A 77 -3.42 -15.67 22.10
N ARG A 78 -4.07 -16.06 23.20
CA ARG A 78 -5.15 -15.24 23.81
C ARG A 78 -4.65 -13.91 24.38
N SER A 79 -3.40 -13.87 24.82
CA SER A 79 -2.77 -12.71 25.47
C SER A 79 -1.33 -12.55 24.99
N GLY A 80 -0.73 -11.41 25.26
CA GLY A 80 0.66 -11.14 24.87
C GLY A 80 0.82 -10.86 23.38
N ASN A 81 -0.20 -10.36 22.69
CA ASN A 81 -0.11 -9.86 21.34
C ASN A 81 0.00 -8.33 21.35
N LEU A 82 0.54 -7.77 20.28
CA LEU A 82 0.69 -6.34 20.07
C LEU A 82 -0.05 -5.91 18.79
N LEU A 83 -0.97 -4.97 18.90
CA LEU A 83 -1.59 -4.29 17.75
C LEU A 83 -0.98 -2.89 17.62
N ILE A 84 -0.46 -2.57 16.44
CA ILE A 84 0.11 -1.26 16.10
C ILE A 84 -0.87 -0.55 15.16
N ILE A 85 -1.32 0.64 15.57
CA ILE A 85 -2.24 1.49 14.81
C ILE A 85 -1.56 2.84 14.59
N ALA A 86 -1.61 3.37 13.37
CA ALA A 86 -1.20 4.74 13.07
C ALA A 86 -2.44 5.64 12.89
N LEU A 87 -2.41 6.84 13.49
CA LEU A 87 -3.48 7.83 13.39
C LEU A 87 -2.96 9.21 12.98
N PRO A 88 -3.68 9.93 12.12
CA PRO A 88 -5.01 9.64 11.59
C PRO A 88 -5.02 8.50 10.56
N ALA A 89 -6.14 7.76 10.50
CA ALA A 89 -6.35 6.69 9.54
C ALA A 89 -7.29 7.15 8.41
N ARG A 90 -7.28 6.46 7.28
CA ARG A 90 -8.21 6.73 6.16
C ARG A 90 -9.64 6.28 6.48
N GLU A 91 -9.74 5.14 7.14
CA GLU A 91 -11.02 4.54 7.48
C GLU A 91 -11.27 4.63 8.98
N ARG A 92 -12.50 4.97 9.32
CA ARG A 92 -12.93 5.01 10.71
C ARG A 92 -13.12 3.61 11.26
N VAL A 93 -12.80 3.43 12.53
CA VAL A 93 -13.17 2.20 13.24
C VAL A 93 -14.68 2.20 13.48
N PRO A 94 -15.43 1.20 12.98
CA PRO A 94 -16.84 1.07 13.26
C PRO A 94 -17.10 0.99 14.76
N THR A 95 -18.12 1.70 15.23
CA THR A 95 -18.47 1.72 16.67
C THR A 95 -18.73 0.32 17.24
N ALA A 96 -19.25 -0.58 16.42
CA ALA A 96 -19.49 -1.98 16.80
C ALA A 96 -18.20 -2.78 17.06
N GLU A 97 -17.07 -2.37 16.50
CA GLU A 97 -15.79 -3.05 16.68
C GLU A 97 -15.02 -2.60 17.94
N LEU A 98 -15.35 -1.44 18.51
CA LEU A 98 -14.66 -0.91 19.68
C LEU A 98 -14.78 -1.81 20.91
N PRO A 99 -15.95 -2.39 21.26
CA PRO A 99 -16.07 -3.34 22.38
C PRO A 99 -15.24 -4.62 22.16
N LEU A 100 -15.06 -5.03 20.90
CA LEU A 100 -14.25 -6.22 20.57
C LEU A 100 -12.77 -5.94 20.84
N LEU A 101 -12.27 -4.78 20.43
CA LEU A 101 -10.92 -4.34 20.74
C LEU A 101 -10.71 -4.20 22.26
N GLU A 102 -11.67 -3.61 22.98
CA GLU A 102 -11.62 -3.49 24.43
C GLU A 102 -11.54 -4.86 25.11
N THR A 103 -12.39 -5.81 24.71
CA THR A 103 -12.37 -7.18 25.22
C THR A 103 -11.02 -7.85 24.95
N TRP A 104 -10.47 -7.68 23.74
CA TRP A 104 -9.17 -8.22 23.37
C TRP A 104 -8.03 -7.62 24.22
N LEU A 105 -8.08 -6.32 24.52
CA LEU A 105 -7.14 -5.66 25.42
C LEU A 105 -7.25 -6.19 26.85
N GLN A 106 -8.47 -6.34 27.36
CA GLN A 106 -8.73 -6.84 28.71
C GLN A 106 -8.19 -8.25 28.93
N GLN A 107 -8.01 -9.06 27.88
CA GLN A 107 -7.40 -10.39 27.91
C GLN A 107 -5.88 -10.37 28.11
N GLY A 108 -5.22 -9.22 28.11
CA GLY A 108 -3.78 -9.10 28.33
C GLY A 108 -2.97 -8.77 27.05
N ASN A 109 -3.63 -8.26 26.03
CA ASN A 109 -2.98 -7.80 24.82
C ASN A 109 -2.61 -6.30 24.91
N THR A 110 -1.76 -5.83 23.98
CA THR A 110 -1.26 -4.46 24.00
C THR A 110 -1.63 -3.73 22.72
N LEU A 111 -2.08 -2.50 22.87
CA LEU A 111 -2.31 -1.56 21.79
C LEU A 111 -1.21 -0.49 21.80
N LEU A 112 -0.49 -0.33 20.69
CA LEU A 112 0.43 0.79 20.44
C LEU A 112 -0.18 1.70 19.39
N VAL A 113 -0.46 2.93 19.75
CA VAL A 113 -1.00 3.94 18.83
C VAL A 113 0.08 4.96 18.49
N LEU A 114 0.42 5.06 17.21
CA LEU A 114 1.27 6.09 16.64
C LEU A 114 0.38 7.26 16.20
N ALA A 115 0.17 8.24 17.06
CA ALA A 115 -0.76 9.32 16.82
C ALA A 115 -0.01 10.62 16.47
N ALA A 116 -0.30 11.21 15.31
CA ALA A 116 0.30 12.49 14.90
C ALA A 116 -0.27 13.67 15.72
N LEU A 117 0.04 13.69 17.05
CA LEU A 117 -0.40 14.71 17.99
C LEU A 117 0.61 15.84 18.15
N ALA A 118 1.90 15.50 18.05
CA ALA A 118 3.02 16.41 18.28
C ALA A 118 3.96 16.52 17.09
N ASP A 119 3.73 15.76 16.05
CA ASP A 119 4.35 15.88 14.73
C ASP A 119 3.27 15.95 13.63
N ALA A 120 3.69 16.23 12.41
CA ALA A 120 2.82 16.31 11.26
C ALA A 120 3.52 15.70 10.04
N PRO A 121 3.64 14.38 9.97
CA PRO A 121 4.15 13.68 8.80
C PRO A 121 3.20 13.87 7.61
N GLU A 122 3.67 13.57 6.39
CA GLU A 122 2.93 13.86 5.18
C GLU A 122 1.56 13.16 5.14
N TRP A 123 1.51 11.87 5.48
CA TRP A 123 0.29 11.08 5.50
C TRP A 123 -0.75 11.58 6.51
N ALA A 124 -0.33 12.18 7.62
CA ALA A 124 -1.25 12.71 8.64
C ALA A 124 -2.06 13.93 8.16
N SER A 125 -1.69 14.52 7.03
CA SER A 125 -2.38 15.64 6.41
C SER A 125 -3.36 15.24 5.31
N GLU A 126 -3.61 13.96 5.11
CA GLU A 126 -4.51 13.45 4.06
C GLU A 126 -5.96 13.95 4.29
N ARG A 127 -6.62 14.36 3.20
CA ARG A 127 -8.01 14.81 3.28
C ARG A 127 -8.94 13.64 3.58
N GLY A 128 -9.86 13.83 4.54
CA GLY A 128 -10.81 12.79 4.94
C GLY A 128 -10.27 11.78 5.96
N ALA A 129 -9.00 11.89 6.35
CA ALA A 129 -8.45 11.05 7.40
C ALA A 129 -9.20 11.22 8.73
N THR A 130 -9.41 10.13 9.45
CA THR A 130 -10.14 10.07 10.71
C THR A 130 -9.20 9.94 11.89
N PHE A 131 -9.59 10.54 13.02
CA PHE A 131 -8.78 10.54 14.23
C PHE A 131 -9.60 10.02 15.41
N ASP A 132 -9.74 8.70 15.48
CA ASP A 132 -10.60 8.02 16.45
C ASP A 132 -9.84 7.67 17.76
N LEU A 133 -8.83 8.48 18.14
CA LEU A 133 -7.94 8.19 19.25
C LEU A 133 -8.68 8.02 20.58
N SER A 134 -9.64 8.90 20.90
CA SER A 134 -10.40 8.80 22.14
C SER A 134 -11.23 7.52 22.23
N ALA A 135 -11.82 7.11 21.10
CA ALA A 135 -12.60 5.88 21.03
C ALA A 135 -11.73 4.62 21.23
N LEU A 136 -10.52 4.61 20.64
CA LEU A 136 -9.59 3.49 20.72
C LEU A 136 -8.90 3.38 22.08
N THR A 137 -8.60 4.52 22.71
CA THR A 137 -7.71 4.55 23.88
C THR A 137 -8.44 4.91 25.17
N GLY A 138 -9.66 5.44 25.09
CA GLY A 138 -10.36 6.04 26.22
C GLY A 138 -9.66 7.29 26.78
N LEU A 139 -8.73 7.89 26.04
CA LEU A 139 -8.04 9.11 26.40
C LEU A 139 -8.56 10.25 25.55
N ASP A 140 -8.94 11.35 26.16
CA ASP A 140 -9.41 12.54 25.45
C ASP A 140 -8.25 13.50 25.19
N PHE A 141 -8.00 13.76 23.90
CA PHE A 141 -7.00 14.72 23.44
C PHE A 141 -7.70 15.90 22.77
N ARG A 142 -7.47 17.09 23.29
CA ARG A 142 -8.02 18.32 22.71
C ARG A 142 -6.98 19.12 22.00
N ARG A 143 -7.32 19.55 20.80
CA ARG A 143 -6.45 20.44 20.01
C ARG A 143 -6.51 21.85 20.60
N ALA A 144 -5.37 22.39 20.99
CA ALA A 144 -5.27 23.79 21.40
C ALA A 144 -5.46 24.70 20.17
N ARG A 145 -6.40 25.67 20.27
CA ARG A 145 -6.53 26.71 19.26
C ARG A 145 -5.36 27.67 19.37
N ALA A 146 -4.74 28.00 18.26
CA ALA A 146 -3.72 29.04 18.23
C ALA A 146 -4.34 30.37 18.68
N GLY A 147 -3.83 30.95 19.77
CA GLY A 147 -4.24 32.26 20.28
C GLY A 147 -5.47 32.27 21.19
N ALA A 148 -6.10 31.13 21.57
CA ALA A 148 -7.18 31.12 22.54
C ALA A 148 -6.65 31.05 23.97
N PRO A 149 -7.11 31.92 24.90
CA PRO A 149 -6.83 31.77 26.31
C PRO A 149 -7.43 30.45 26.83
N ALA A 150 -6.78 29.84 27.82
CA ALA A 150 -7.13 28.49 28.34
C ALA A 150 -8.60 28.31 28.75
N ALA A 151 -9.30 29.39 29.12
CA ALA A 151 -10.72 29.36 29.48
C ALA A 151 -11.69 29.14 28.31
N ALA A 152 -11.31 29.45 27.08
CA ALA A 152 -12.19 29.30 25.90
C ALA A 152 -12.15 27.88 25.27
N ALA A 153 -11.25 27.03 25.72
CA ALA A 153 -11.11 25.66 25.21
C ALA A 153 -12.23 24.70 25.68
N ALA A 154 -13.03 25.11 26.67
CA ALA A 154 -14.00 24.25 27.31
C ALA A 154 -15.37 24.09 26.60
N ALA A 155 -15.64 24.86 25.55
CA ALA A 155 -17.00 24.97 24.96
C ALA A 155 -17.17 24.45 23.54
N GLY A 156 -16.20 23.78 22.95
CA GLY A 156 -16.30 23.36 21.55
C GLY A 156 -16.01 21.87 21.35
N VAL A 157 -17.04 21.11 21.02
CA VAL A 157 -16.89 19.79 20.39
C VAL A 157 -16.08 19.99 19.11
N ALA A 158 -14.76 19.90 19.21
CA ALA A 158 -13.88 19.95 18.05
C ALA A 158 -14.14 18.69 17.24
N ARG A 159 -14.72 18.85 16.06
CA ARG A 159 -14.74 17.77 15.06
C ARG A 159 -13.31 17.27 14.90
N ASN A 160 -13.13 15.97 15.16
CA ASN A 160 -11.85 15.25 15.10
C ASN A 160 -11.33 15.14 13.67
N VAL A 161 -11.16 16.24 12.96
CA VAL A 161 -10.58 16.25 11.63
C VAL A 161 -9.22 16.92 11.72
N PRO A 162 -8.12 16.23 11.37
CA PRO A 162 -6.82 16.86 11.28
C PRO A 162 -6.88 17.94 10.18
N GLN A 163 -6.84 19.20 10.58
CA GLN A 163 -6.68 20.28 9.62
C GLN A 163 -5.20 20.37 9.25
N ARG A 164 -4.93 20.26 7.95
CA ARG A 164 -3.59 20.44 7.39
C ARG A 164 -3.06 21.82 7.77
N GLY A 165 -1.96 21.83 8.51
CA GLY A 165 -1.18 23.06 8.72
C GLY A 165 -0.51 23.50 7.41
N PRO A 166 0.04 24.72 7.35
CA PRO A 166 0.84 25.11 6.20
C PRO A 166 2.07 24.21 6.07
N PRO A 167 2.49 23.87 4.82
CA PRO A 167 3.71 23.13 4.58
C PRO A 167 4.91 23.93 5.11
N LEU A 168 5.89 23.22 5.66
CA LEU A 168 7.13 23.82 6.10
C LEU A 168 8.07 23.98 4.90
N LEU A 169 8.84 25.07 4.87
CA LEU A 169 9.88 25.28 3.84
C LEU A 169 10.97 24.20 3.93
N ARG A 170 11.22 23.70 5.13
CA ARG A 170 12.08 22.56 5.41
C ARG A 170 11.43 21.70 6.48
N PRO A 171 11.51 20.37 6.35
CA PRO A 171 11.02 19.48 7.38
C PRO A 171 11.64 19.79 8.74
N ALA A 172 10.82 19.75 9.78
CA ALA A 172 11.27 19.98 11.15
C ALA A 172 11.47 18.66 11.87
N VAL A 173 12.60 18.53 12.56
CA VAL A 173 12.91 17.41 13.45
C VAL A 173 12.52 17.80 14.88
N HIS A 174 11.82 16.89 15.56
CA HIS A 174 11.40 17.06 16.96
C HIS A 174 12.07 16.01 17.81
N THR A 175 12.45 16.38 19.01
CA THR A 175 13.06 15.47 19.97
C THR A 175 12.25 15.44 21.25
N ALA A 176 12.03 14.25 21.79
CA ALA A 176 11.44 14.08 23.12
C ALA A 176 12.46 13.45 24.08
N ARG A 177 12.32 13.78 25.35
CA ARG A 177 13.13 13.22 26.43
C ARG A 177 12.26 12.43 27.37
N THR A 178 12.80 11.33 27.88
CA THR A 178 12.12 10.52 28.90
C THR A 178 12.01 11.30 30.21
N THR A 179 10.86 11.15 30.89
CA THR A 179 10.56 11.93 32.11
C THR A 179 10.81 11.17 33.39
N ARG A 180 10.83 9.84 33.34
CA ARG A 180 10.98 8.98 34.50
C ARG A 180 11.52 7.60 34.15
N PRO A 181 12.16 6.90 35.10
CA PRO A 181 12.52 5.50 34.92
C PRO A 181 11.24 4.63 34.71
N HIS A 182 11.24 3.85 33.67
CA HIS A 182 10.17 2.87 33.40
C HIS A 182 10.74 1.70 32.58
N PRO A 183 10.31 0.45 32.78
CA PRO A 183 10.83 -0.69 32.03
C PRO A 183 10.76 -0.51 30.51
N LEU A 184 9.68 0.06 29.97
CA LEU A 184 9.57 0.38 28.55
C LEU A 184 10.64 1.37 28.03
N LEU A 185 11.26 2.13 28.95
CA LEU A 185 12.28 3.14 28.66
C LEU A 185 13.69 2.66 29.02
N ALA A 186 13.91 1.37 29.23
CA ALA A 186 15.23 0.85 29.54
C ALA A 186 16.24 1.21 28.43
N GLY A 187 17.25 2.04 28.75
CA GLY A 187 18.24 2.53 27.78
C GLY A 187 17.70 3.52 26.74
N VAL A 188 16.48 4.01 26.90
CA VAL A 188 15.88 5.07 26.07
C VAL A 188 16.06 6.40 26.79
N THR A 189 16.68 7.35 26.12
CA THR A 189 16.88 8.73 26.63
C THR A 189 16.18 9.76 25.77
N THR A 190 16.23 9.55 24.46
CA THR A 190 15.69 10.48 23.47
C THR A 190 14.90 9.75 22.40
N LEU A 191 13.81 10.37 21.96
CA LEU A 191 12.99 9.92 20.84
C LEU A 191 12.95 11.01 19.79
N GLN A 192 12.88 10.64 18.52
CA GLN A 192 12.91 11.58 17.41
C GLN A 192 11.73 11.40 16.49
N ALA A 193 11.18 12.52 16.02
CA ALA A 193 10.09 12.59 15.08
C ALA A 193 10.33 13.68 14.03
N ARG A 194 9.54 13.68 12.97
CA ARG A 194 9.67 14.63 11.86
C ARG A 194 8.31 15.13 11.39
N SER A 195 8.28 16.41 11.07
CA SER A 195 7.11 17.08 10.51
C SER A 195 7.42 17.66 9.15
N GLU A 196 6.53 17.42 8.19
CA GLU A 196 6.53 18.06 6.88
C GLU A 196 5.62 19.30 6.87
N TYR A 197 4.71 19.40 7.84
CA TYR A 197 3.77 20.50 8.03
C TYR A 197 3.88 21.10 9.43
N ALA A 198 3.31 22.29 9.60
CA ALA A 198 3.20 22.90 10.92
C ALA A 198 2.48 21.96 11.90
N ARG A 199 3.18 21.62 12.99
CA ARG A 199 2.71 20.61 13.93
C ARG A 199 1.45 21.05 14.69
N PRO A 200 0.51 20.12 14.91
CA PRO A 200 -0.65 20.38 15.74
C PRO A 200 -0.24 20.53 17.21
N ARG A 201 -1.11 21.16 17.97
CA ARG A 201 -0.93 21.32 19.43
C ARG A 201 -2.07 20.63 20.15
N TRP A 202 -1.83 19.43 20.66
CA TRP A 202 -2.80 18.67 21.41
C TRP A 202 -2.43 18.66 22.90
N THR A 203 -3.44 18.63 23.75
CA THR A 203 -3.30 18.46 25.19
C THR A 203 -4.15 17.28 25.64
N LEU A 204 -3.56 16.39 26.43
CA LEU A 204 -4.28 15.30 27.07
C LEU A 204 -5.19 15.88 28.16
N GLN A 205 -6.48 15.55 28.09
CA GLN A 205 -7.44 15.78 29.15
C GLN A 205 -7.53 14.48 29.94
N LEU A 206 -7.06 14.49 31.17
CA LEU A 206 -7.18 13.32 32.03
C LEU A 206 -8.56 13.30 32.66
N PRO A 207 -9.37 12.23 32.47
CA PRO A 207 -10.49 11.97 33.36
C PRO A 207 -9.96 11.77 34.80
N PHE A 208 -10.73 12.16 35.79
CA PHE A 208 -10.30 12.18 37.20
C PHE A 208 -9.81 10.83 37.76
N ASP A 209 -10.17 9.72 37.13
CA ASP A 209 -9.92 8.33 37.53
C ASP A 209 -8.92 7.58 36.61
N ALA A 210 -8.44 8.21 35.53
CA ALA A 210 -7.54 7.53 34.58
C ALA A 210 -6.11 7.52 35.12
N ALA A 211 -5.63 6.35 35.48
CA ALA A 211 -4.22 6.11 35.77
C ALA A 211 -3.41 6.09 34.43
N VAL A 212 -3.02 7.27 33.96
CA VAL A 212 -2.18 7.48 32.80
C VAL A 212 -0.78 7.87 33.23
N LEU A 213 0.20 7.15 32.72
CA LEU A 213 1.61 7.41 32.98
C LEU A 213 2.21 8.15 31.79
N GLU A 214 2.68 9.38 32.01
CA GLU A 214 3.46 10.11 31.02
C GLU A 214 4.91 9.65 31.09
N LEU A 215 5.44 9.18 29.94
CA LEU A 215 6.75 8.55 29.83
C LEU A 215 7.80 9.45 29.18
N ALA A 216 7.39 10.32 28.23
CA ALA A 216 8.31 11.25 27.56
C ALA A 216 7.62 12.57 27.23
N ARG A 217 8.42 13.63 27.16
CA ARG A 217 8.00 14.99 26.79
C ARG A 217 8.79 15.52 25.61
N ASP A 218 8.14 16.29 24.78
CA ASP A 218 8.78 17.10 23.74
C ASP A 218 9.78 18.07 24.37
N ALA A 219 10.97 18.17 23.78
CA ALA A 219 12.05 18.99 24.33
C ALA A 219 11.81 20.50 24.13
N ASP A 220 11.03 20.89 23.09
CA ASP A 220 10.83 22.30 22.75
C ASP A 220 9.73 22.93 23.59
N ASP A 221 8.60 22.20 23.78
CA ASP A 221 7.42 22.77 24.45
C ASP A 221 6.99 22.04 25.72
N ALA A 222 7.79 21.08 26.17
CA ALA A 222 7.62 20.31 27.40
C ALA A 222 6.27 19.57 27.53
N ARG A 223 5.53 19.37 26.41
CA ARG A 223 4.29 18.60 26.42
C ARG A 223 4.59 17.11 26.40
N GLY A 224 3.73 16.35 27.07
CA GLY A 224 3.78 14.90 26.98
C GLY A 224 3.63 14.44 25.53
N VAL A 225 4.42 13.42 25.13
CA VAL A 225 4.37 12.80 23.79
C VAL A 225 4.37 11.29 23.84
N LEU A 226 4.56 10.68 25.00
CA LEU A 226 4.45 9.24 25.18
C LEU A 226 3.71 8.94 26.46
N TRP A 227 2.64 8.16 26.36
CA TRP A 227 1.81 7.79 27.49
C TRP A 227 1.55 6.30 27.52
N ALA A 228 1.37 5.76 28.70
CA ALA A 228 0.95 4.38 28.91
C ALA A 228 -0.16 4.31 29.95
N ARG A 229 -1.13 3.41 29.72
CA ARG A 229 -2.19 3.06 30.68
C ARG A 229 -2.48 1.57 30.66
N ARG A 230 -3.06 1.07 31.75
CA ARG A 230 -3.62 -0.29 31.79
C ARG A 230 -5.04 -0.31 31.23
N ALA A 231 -5.37 -1.42 30.58
CA ALA A 231 -6.72 -1.72 30.10
C ALA A 231 -7.04 -3.17 30.51
N GLY A 232 -7.61 -3.35 31.68
CA GLY A 232 -7.76 -4.69 32.28
C GLY A 232 -6.40 -5.34 32.58
N ALA A 233 -6.17 -6.53 32.01
CA ALA A 233 -4.88 -7.20 32.07
C ALA A 233 -3.88 -6.68 31.01
N GLY A 234 -4.37 -5.97 29.99
CA GLY A 234 -3.55 -5.44 28.88
C GLY A 234 -3.10 -4.00 29.07
N HIS A 235 -2.56 -3.43 28.02
CA HIS A 235 -1.93 -2.11 28.04
C HIS A 235 -2.26 -1.32 26.78
N ILE A 236 -2.35 -0.01 26.93
CA ILE A 236 -2.45 0.96 25.83
C ILE A 236 -1.24 1.88 25.92
N ILE A 237 -0.47 2.00 24.85
CA ILE A 237 0.66 2.90 24.73
C ILE A 237 0.32 3.87 23.60
N VAL A 238 0.39 5.16 23.86
CA VAL A 238 0.13 6.21 22.89
C VAL A 238 1.42 7.00 22.66
N ALA A 239 1.96 6.93 21.46
CA ALA A 239 3.03 7.80 21.01
C ALA A 239 2.42 8.98 20.26
N GLY A 240 2.62 10.19 20.74
CA GLY A 240 2.15 11.43 20.13
C GLY A 240 2.96 11.85 18.88
N TYR A 241 4.01 11.12 18.60
CA TYR A 241 4.80 11.21 17.37
C TYR A 241 4.37 10.09 16.42
N GLY A 242 3.59 10.44 15.40
CA GLY A 242 3.09 9.48 14.41
C GLY A 242 4.19 8.92 13.52
N SER A 243 5.25 9.70 13.26
CA SER A 243 6.39 9.31 12.44
C SER A 243 7.46 8.48 13.18
N LEU A 244 7.31 8.29 14.49
CA LEU A 244 8.33 7.72 15.39
C LEU A 244 8.96 6.42 14.87
N LEU A 245 8.15 5.50 14.36
CA LEU A 245 8.58 4.17 13.91
C LEU A 245 8.59 4.01 12.39
N SER A 246 8.52 5.12 11.65
CA SER A 246 8.59 5.09 10.20
C SER A 246 9.94 4.58 9.70
N ASN A 247 9.97 4.08 8.45
CA ASN A 247 11.20 3.58 7.82
C ASN A 247 12.38 4.57 7.93
N ARG A 248 12.06 5.87 7.85
CA ARG A 248 13.04 6.96 7.95
C ARG A 248 13.60 7.15 9.35
N LEU A 249 12.78 6.92 10.38
CA LEU A 249 13.09 7.32 11.75
C LEU A 249 13.31 6.15 12.70
N LEU A 250 13.04 4.93 12.29
CA LEU A 250 13.22 3.74 13.12
C LEU A 250 14.66 3.63 13.68
N GLY A 251 15.67 3.96 12.88
CA GLY A 251 17.07 3.92 13.27
C GLY A 251 17.58 5.19 13.97
N GLU A 252 16.75 6.22 14.12
CA GLU A 252 17.14 7.49 14.69
C GLU A 252 16.95 7.50 16.21
N ALA A 253 17.85 8.17 16.92
CA ALA A 253 17.86 8.24 18.39
C ALA A 253 17.64 6.85 19.04
N ASP A 254 16.72 6.76 20.00
CA ASP A 254 16.37 5.50 20.67
C ASP A 254 15.02 4.94 20.21
N ASN A 255 14.51 5.30 19.01
CA ASN A 255 13.20 4.90 18.52
C ASN A 255 13.06 3.38 18.43
N ALA A 256 14.02 2.69 17.80
CA ALA A 256 14.01 1.24 17.69
C ALA A 256 14.11 0.57 19.08
N ARG A 257 14.90 1.14 19.99
CA ARG A 257 15.05 0.62 21.36
C ARG A 257 13.75 0.70 22.15
N LEU A 258 13.00 1.79 22.00
CA LEU A 258 11.67 1.89 22.61
C LEU A 258 10.79 0.73 22.18
N LEU A 259 10.71 0.46 20.87
CA LEU A 259 9.88 -0.63 20.37
C LEU A 259 10.43 -2.01 20.79
N ALA A 260 11.76 -2.21 20.77
CA ALA A 260 12.36 -3.44 21.29
C ALA A 260 11.92 -3.71 22.74
N ASN A 261 11.90 -2.69 23.58
CA ASN A 261 11.42 -2.79 24.95
C ASN A 261 9.91 -3.10 25.03
N VAL A 262 9.10 -2.48 24.18
CA VAL A 262 7.65 -2.79 24.10
C VAL A 262 7.46 -4.26 23.72
N VAL A 263 8.12 -4.74 22.69
CA VAL A 263 8.03 -6.13 22.22
C VAL A 263 8.53 -7.09 23.29
N ALA A 264 9.68 -6.85 23.88
CA ALA A 264 10.26 -7.71 24.91
C ALA A 264 9.39 -7.85 26.15
N GLN A 265 8.61 -6.81 26.51
CA GLN A 265 7.82 -6.81 27.73
C GLN A 265 6.35 -7.14 27.51
N ARG A 266 5.85 -6.99 26.30
CA ARG A 266 4.40 -7.07 26.00
C ARG A 266 4.03 -8.16 25.01
N VAL A 267 4.99 -8.68 24.25
CA VAL A 267 4.71 -9.74 23.28
C VAL A 267 5.23 -11.06 23.84
N ALA A 268 4.34 -12.03 24.00
CA ALA A 268 4.68 -13.37 24.44
C ALA A 268 5.54 -14.08 23.38
N ALA A 269 6.18 -15.19 23.74
CA ALA A 269 7.01 -15.96 22.81
C ALA A 269 6.23 -16.47 21.59
N ASP A 270 4.97 -16.85 21.81
CA ASP A 270 3.99 -17.27 20.80
C ASP A 270 3.05 -16.15 20.35
N GLY A 271 3.28 -14.94 20.84
CA GLY A 271 2.48 -13.74 20.52
C GLY A 271 2.75 -13.21 19.11
N VAL A 272 1.79 -12.48 18.59
CA VAL A 272 1.79 -11.88 17.24
C VAL A 272 1.85 -10.38 17.33
N VAL A 273 2.61 -9.75 16.41
CA VAL A 273 2.60 -8.31 16.18
C VAL A 273 1.73 -8.03 14.94
N LEU A 274 0.61 -7.36 15.15
CA LEU A 274 -0.34 -7.02 14.11
C LEU A 274 -0.18 -5.53 13.75
N PHE A 275 -0.15 -5.23 12.45
CA PHE A 275 -0.20 -3.86 11.93
C PHE A 275 -1.59 -3.60 11.36
N ASP A 276 -2.30 -2.59 11.83
CA ASP A 276 -3.64 -2.23 11.36
C ASP A 276 -3.58 -1.52 9.99
N ASP A 277 -3.19 -2.29 8.99
CA ASP A 277 -3.00 -1.81 7.62
C ASP A 277 -4.33 -1.60 6.90
N GLY A 278 -5.38 -2.33 7.30
CA GLY A 278 -6.71 -2.20 6.70
C GLY A 278 -7.27 -0.80 6.80
N ARG A 279 -7.08 -0.13 7.93
CA ARG A 279 -7.56 1.25 8.15
C ARG A 279 -6.83 2.30 7.30
N HIS A 280 -5.73 1.92 6.68
CA HIS A 280 -4.99 2.75 5.71
C HIS A 280 -5.31 2.39 4.25
N GLY A 281 -6.37 1.60 4.01
CA GLY A 281 -6.91 1.26 2.69
C GLY A 281 -6.27 0.03 2.04
N LEU A 282 -5.62 -0.84 2.82
CA LEU A 282 -5.22 -2.15 2.33
C LEU A 282 -6.39 -3.13 2.49
N SER A 283 -6.87 -3.65 1.35
CA SER A 283 -7.99 -4.61 1.34
C SER A 283 -7.51 -6.03 1.69
N PRO A 284 -8.29 -6.80 2.47
CA PRO A 284 -8.03 -8.22 2.69
C PRO A 284 -8.18 -9.05 1.42
N PHE A 285 -9.00 -8.59 0.47
CA PHE A 285 -9.33 -9.33 -0.76
C PHE A 285 -8.39 -9.05 -1.93
N TYR A 286 -7.68 -7.95 -1.89
CA TYR A 286 -6.83 -7.53 -3.00
C TYR A 286 -5.57 -6.85 -2.51
N ASP A 287 -4.47 -7.58 -2.58
CA ASP A 287 -3.12 -7.03 -2.46
C ASP A 287 -2.46 -7.01 -3.84
N PRO A 288 -2.33 -5.85 -4.48
CA PRO A 288 -1.68 -5.75 -5.78
C PRO A 288 -0.28 -6.35 -5.77
N ALA A 289 0.50 -6.15 -4.69
CA ALA A 289 1.86 -6.65 -4.59
C ALA A 289 1.89 -8.18 -4.55
N GLN A 290 1.03 -8.82 -3.74
CA GLN A 290 0.90 -10.28 -3.70
C GLN A 290 0.35 -10.83 -5.01
N PHE A 291 -0.66 -10.15 -5.60
CA PHE A 291 -1.22 -10.58 -6.88
C PHE A 291 -0.16 -10.59 -7.99
N TYR A 292 0.65 -9.53 -8.09
CA TYR A 292 1.72 -9.48 -9.08
C TYR A 292 2.93 -10.37 -8.73
N ALA A 293 3.13 -10.73 -7.47
CA ALA A 293 4.16 -11.67 -7.04
C ALA A 293 3.73 -13.14 -7.18
N ASP A 294 2.45 -13.45 -7.44
CA ASP A 294 1.94 -14.81 -7.53
C ASP A 294 2.57 -15.55 -8.73
N PRO A 295 3.35 -16.65 -8.50
CA PRO A 295 3.95 -17.41 -9.57
C PRO A 295 2.93 -18.06 -10.51
N ARG A 296 1.68 -18.28 -10.05
CA ARG A 296 0.59 -18.80 -10.87
C ARG A 296 0.14 -17.80 -11.92
N LEU A 297 0.10 -16.49 -11.57
CA LEU A 297 -0.18 -15.44 -12.53
C LEU A 297 0.89 -15.43 -13.64
N HIS A 298 2.17 -15.48 -13.27
CA HIS A 298 3.27 -15.51 -14.22
C HIS A 298 3.23 -16.75 -15.13
N ALA A 299 2.97 -17.92 -14.56
CA ALA A 299 2.81 -19.15 -15.33
C ALA A 299 1.64 -19.06 -16.32
N THR A 300 0.49 -18.53 -15.87
CA THR A 300 -0.70 -18.34 -16.73
C THR A 300 -0.40 -17.38 -17.87
N LEU A 301 0.24 -16.24 -17.59
CA LEU A 301 0.63 -15.27 -18.62
C LEU A 301 1.63 -15.86 -19.63
N LEU A 302 2.61 -16.65 -19.17
CA LEU A 302 3.55 -17.36 -20.04
C LEU A 302 2.85 -18.39 -20.93
N ILE A 303 1.90 -19.16 -20.39
CA ILE A 303 1.11 -20.14 -21.17
C ILE A 303 0.28 -19.43 -22.23
N LEU A 304 -0.46 -18.37 -21.84
CA LEU A 304 -1.26 -17.58 -22.80
C LEU A 304 -0.41 -16.95 -23.88
N PHE A 305 0.77 -16.46 -23.51
CA PHE A 305 1.73 -15.91 -24.45
C PHE A 305 2.27 -17.00 -25.40
N GLY A 306 2.58 -18.20 -24.89
CA GLY A 306 3.00 -19.35 -25.70
C GLY A 306 1.91 -19.79 -26.69
N ILE A 307 0.66 -19.84 -26.25
CA ILE A 307 -0.51 -20.14 -27.11
C ILE A 307 -0.66 -19.06 -28.20
N TRP A 308 -0.54 -17.80 -27.85
CA TRP A 308 -0.60 -16.69 -28.81
C TRP A 308 0.51 -16.77 -29.85
N LEU A 309 1.77 -17.05 -29.42
CA LEU A 309 2.87 -17.26 -30.34
C LEU A 309 2.63 -18.46 -31.27
N ALA A 310 2.17 -19.57 -30.72
CA ALA A 310 1.84 -20.76 -31.53
C ALA A 310 0.74 -20.48 -32.56
N TRP A 311 -0.26 -19.67 -32.17
CA TRP A 311 -1.30 -19.22 -33.10
C TRP A 311 -0.75 -18.30 -34.20
N VAL A 312 0.03 -17.29 -33.84
CA VAL A 312 0.64 -16.34 -34.80
C VAL A 312 1.55 -17.08 -35.77
N PHE A 313 2.44 -17.96 -35.30
CA PHE A 313 3.35 -18.70 -36.18
C PHE A 313 2.65 -19.86 -36.88
N GLY A 314 1.64 -20.50 -36.27
CA GLY A 314 0.85 -21.53 -36.89
C GLY A 314 0.00 -21.00 -38.05
N ALA A 315 -0.70 -19.88 -37.82
CA ALA A 315 -1.51 -19.24 -38.86
C ALA A 315 -0.70 -18.80 -40.11
N THR A 316 0.59 -18.47 -39.91
CA THR A 316 1.47 -18.11 -41.04
C THR A 316 1.98 -19.32 -41.83
N ARG A 317 1.96 -20.53 -41.23
CA ARG A 317 2.38 -21.78 -41.89
C ARG A 317 1.25 -22.48 -42.66
N LEU A 318 0.00 -22.26 -42.25
CA LEU A 318 -1.17 -22.98 -42.77
C LEU A 318 -1.85 -22.32 -43.98
N ARG A 319 -1.33 -21.23 -44.50
CA ARG A 319 -1.74 -20.73 -45.82
C ARG A 319 -0.74 -21.22 -46.86
N PRO A 320 -0.97 -22.38 -47.52
CA PRO A 320 -0.26 -22.65 -48.76
C PRO A 320 -0.54 -21.46 -49.67
N ALA A 321 0.51 -20.85 -50.22
CA ALA A 321 0.34 -19.85 -51.26
C ALA A 321 -0.56 -20.49 -52.31
N ALA A 322 -1.74 -19.94 -52.54
CA ALA A 322 -2.56 -20.41 -53.62
C ALA A 322 -1.68 -20.33 -54.89
N VAL A 323 -1.25 -21.48 -55.33
CA VAL A 323 -0.59 -21.60 -56.63
C VAL A 323 -1.67 -21.22 -57.64
N VAL A 324 -1.65 -19.96 -58.05
CA VAL A 324 -2.47 -19.52 -59.17
C VAL A 324 -1.95 -20.36 -60.35
N PRO A 325 -2.74 -21.34 -60.85
CA PRO A 325 -2.28 -22.12 -62.00
C PRO A 325 -2.06 -21.11 -63.12
N ARG A 326 -0.82 -21.04 -63.58
CA ARG A 326 -0.55 -20.29 -64.82
C ARG A 326 -1.43 -20.90 -65.88
N PRO A 327 -2.30 -20.13 -66.53
CA PRO A 327 -3.10 -20.66 -67.59
C PRO A 327 -2.13 -21.24 -68.65
N ASP A 328 -2.33 -22.49 -68.96
CA ASP A 328 -1.53 -23.18 -69.97
C ASP A 328 -1.68 -22.39 -71.29
N ALA A 329 -0.55 -22.09 -71.92
CA ALA A 329 -0.58 -21.31 -73.17
C ALA A 329 -1.53 -21.93 -74.24
N GLU A 330 -1.69 -23.24 -74.15
CA GLU A 330 -2.61 -23.99 -74.98
C GLU A 330 -4.12 -23.73 -74.65
N GLN A 331 -4.44 -23.54 -73.33
CA GLN A 331 -5.80 -23.17 -72.91
C GLN A 331 -6.17 -21.74 -73.30
N LEU A 332 -5.18 -20.83 -73.25
CA LEU A 332 -5.33 -19.46 -73.70
C LEU A 332 -5.54 -19.40 -75.21
N LEU A 333 -4.75 -20.14 -75.99
CA LEU A 333 -4.91 -20.22 -77.43
C LEU A 333 -6.22 -20.83 -77.85
N ARG A 334 -6.66 -21.90 -77.20
CA ARG A 334 -7.99 -22.52 -77.41
C ARG A 334 -9.12 -21.57 -77.06
N GLY A 335 -9.07 -20.91 -75.88
CA GLY A 335 -10.11 -19.94 -75.51
C GLY A 335 -10.18 -18.74 -76.45
N THR A 336 -9.03 -18.29 -76.97
CA THR A 336 -8.98 -17.19 -77.95
C THR A 336 -9.52 -17.67 -79.32
N ALA A 337 -9.18 -18.89 -79.75
CA ALA A 337 -9.71 -19.47 -80.94
C ALA A 337 -11.24 -19.69 -80.92
N ASP A 338 -11.75 -20.20 -79.82
CA ASP A 338 -13.20 -20.38 -79.58
C ASP A 338 -13.94 -19.03 -79.53
N PHE A 339 -13.33 -18.00 -78.94
CA PHE A 339 -13.88 -16.65 -78.97
C PHE A 339 -13.92 -16.07 -80.40
N LEU A 340 -12.83 -16.16 -81.11
CA LEU A 340 -12.75 -15.69 -82.51
C LEU A 340 -13.75 -16.45 -83.39
N ALA A 341 -13.89 -17.77 -83.21
CA ALA A 341 -14.84 -18.56 -84.00
C ALA A 341 -16.31 -18.18 -83.74
N ARG A 342 -16.64 -17.56 -82.58
CA ARG A 342 -17.98 -17.06 -82.31
C ARG A 342 -18.22 -15.62 -82.77
N VAL A 343 -17.17 -14.82 -82.89
CA VAL A 343 -17.28 -13.37 -83.21
C VAL A 343 -17.02 -13.08 -84.65
N VAL A 344 -16.19 -13.87 -85.31
CA VAL A 344 -15.77 -13.66 -86.72
C VAL A 344 -16.42 -14.74 -87.55
N THR A 345 -17.19 -14.34 -88.55
CA THR A 345 -17.78 -15.31 -89.49
C THR A 345 -16.68 -15.94 -90.36
N PRO A 346 -16.82 -17.21 -90.82
CA PRO A 346 -15.82 -17.86 -91.68
C PRO A 346 -15.47 -17.09 -92.94
N ARG A 347 -16.40 -16.29 -93.40
CA ARG A 347 -16.19 -15.43 -94.60
C ARG A 347 -15.31 -14.23 -94.30
N GLU A 348 -15.51 -13.54 -93.14
CA GLU A 348 -14.65 -12.43 -92.71
C GLU A 348 -13.23 -12.89 -92.34
N ALA A 349 -13.10 -14.11 -91.81
CA ALA A 349 -11.82 -14.70 -91.51
C ALA A 349 -11.01 -14.99 -92.77
N ALA A 350 -11.69 -15.51 -93.84
CA ALA A 350 -11.05 -15.78 -95.13
C ALA A 350 -10.67 -14.50 -95.88
N GLU A 351 -11.50 -13.48 -95.86
CA GLU A 351 -11.17 -12.17 -96.45
C GLU A 351 -9.94 -11.53 -95.79
N ARG A 352 -9.83 -11.56 -94.44
CA ARG A 352 -8.62 -11.00 -93.73
C ARG A 352 -7.39 -11.84 -93.88
N MET A 353 -7.47 -13.12 -94.17
CA MET A 353 -6.31 -13.95 -94.52
C MET A 353 -5.78 -13.71 -95.94
N LEU A 354 -6.63 -13.21 -96.85
CA LEU A 354 -6.25 -12.90 -98.21
C LEU A 354 -5.64 -11.49 -98.35
N ASP A 355 -5.92 -10.61 -97.39
CA ASP A 355 -5.36 -9.23 -97.35
C ASP A 355 -4.08 -9.08 -96.51
N ALA A 356 -3.57 -10.13 -95.84
CA ALA A 356 -2.35 -10.19 -95.10
C ALA A 356 -1.19 -10.89 -95.87
#